data_49c7c001a54054e5b4deb6adf7a355f9
#
_entry.id   49c7c001a54054e5b4deb6adf7a355f9
#
_cell.length_a   1.000
_cell.length_b   1.000
_cell.length_c   1.000
_cell.angle_alpha   90.00
_cell.angle_beta   90.00
_cell.angle_gamma   90.00
#
_symmetry.space_group_name_H-M   'P 1'
#
loop_
_entity.id
_entity.type
_entity.pdbx_description
1 polymer ?
#
loop_
_entity_poly.entity_id
_entity_poly.type
_entity_poly.pdbx_seq_one_letter_code
_entity_poly.pdbx_strand_id
1 'polypeptide(L)'
;NIFASIVTILINAMKKNLFYAQSGGVTAVINATAGPVITEAKKFPKQINKVYAGRNGILGALNEELIDTSKESKAFIESLQFRPGGVFGSCRYKLKSIEENLGEYQRLIEVFKAHDIGYFLYNGGNDSADTAFKVSQISQKMDYPLTCIAIPKTVDNDLAVTDSCPGFGSVAKYVATSVQEASLDVQSMRESSTKVFIMEVMGRHAGWIAASGALARQNKNDAPHIILLPELMFDQKKFLDTVKHTVAKLGFCVVVASEGIRNKKGKFIAESDTRDAFGHAQLGGVAPFLANLVSSKLNLKNHWAVADYLQRSARHLASDTDLQHAQAVGKFAVRYAMQGMNGVCLLYTSPSPRDKTV
;
A
#
# COMPACT_ATOMS: atom_id res chain seq x y z
N ASN A 1 27.11 -19.92 41.49
CA ASN A 1 26.24 -20.01 40.27
C ASN A 1 24.80 -19.51 40.43
N ILE A 2 24.35 -19.26 41.68
CA ILE A 2 23.04 -18.63 41.96
C ILE A 2 22.99 -17.21 41.38
N PHE A 3 24.07 -16.42 41.48
CA PHE A 3 24.16 -15.06 40.93
C PHE A 3 24.03 -15.05 39.40
N ALA A 4 24.67 -15.99 38.71
CA ALA A 4 24.55 -16.12 37.26
C ALA A 4 23.13 -16.53 36.82
N SER A 5 22.47 -17.37 37.62
CA SER A 5 21.05 -17.74 37.38
C SER A 5 20.10 -16.58 37.61
N ILE A 6 20.31 -15.79 38.69
CA ILE A 6 19.51 -14.59 38.98
C ILE A 6 19.71 -13.52 37.90
N VAL A 7 20.94 -13.28 37.44
CA VAL A 7 21.25 -12.34 36.36
C VAL A 7 20.60 -12.81 35.06
N THR A 8 20.64 -14.11 34.76
CA THR A 8 19.98 -14.67 33.56
C THR A 8 18.47 -14.55 33.65
N ILE A 9 17.86 -14.75 34.82
CA ILE A 9 16.43 -14.57 35.07
C ILE A 9 16.06 -13.09 34.92
N LEU A 10 16.84 -12.16 35.47
CA LEU A 10 16.61 -10.72 35.35
C LEU A 10 16.77 -10.23 33.90
N ILE A 11 17.76 -10.72 33.15
CA ILE A 11 17.94 -10.40 31.75
C ILE A 11 16.77 -10.95 30.91
N ASN A 12 16.30 -12.16 31.22
CA ASN A 12 15.14 -12.74 30.54
C ASN A 12 13.83 -12.03 30.91
N ALA A 13 13.70 -11.51 32.14
CA ALA A 13 12.56 -10.69 32.55
C ALA A 13 12.51 -9.32 31.87
N MET A 14 13.60 -8.86 31.27
CA MET A 14 13.64 -7.60 30.49
C MET A 14 13.35 -7.76 29.01
N LYS A 15 13.36 -9.00 28.48
CA LYS A 15 13.09 -9.25 27.06
C LYS A 15 11.60 -9.28 26.81
N LYS A 16 11.16 -8.59 25.75
CA LYS A 16 9.77 -8.61 25.28
C LYS A 16 9.66 -9.26 23.91
N ASN A 17 8.49 -9.72 23.55
CA ASN A 17 8.21 -10.16 22.20
C ASN A 17 7.79 -8.99 21.31
N LEU A 18 8.07 -9.12 20.03
CA LEU A 18 7.63 -8.18 18.99
C LEU A 18 6.45 -8.78 18.25
N PHE A 19 5.39 -8.00 18.08
CA PHE A 19 4.24 -8.34 17.25
C PHE A 19 4.27 -7.50 15.98
N TYR A 20 4.22 -8.18 14.80
CA TYR A 20 4.14 -7.58 13.48
C TYR A 20 2.80 -7.93 12.83
N ALA A 21 2.14 -6.96 12.22
CA ALA A 21 0.89 -7.20 11.50
C ALA A 21 0.84 -6.43 10.19
N GLN A 22 0.20 -7.04 9.17
CA GLN A 22 -0.07 -6.44 7.87
C GLN A 22 -1.51 -5.93 7.84
N SER A 23 -1.75 -4.78 7.21
CA SER A 23 -3.05 -4.12 7.22
C SER A 23 -3.43 -3.54 5.87
N GLY A 24 -4.73 -3.66 5.55
CA GLY A 24 -5.34 -3.10 4.35
C GLY A 24 -5.01 -3.87 3.07
N GLY A 25 -5.14 -3.21 1.94
CA GLY A 25 -4.77 -3.78 0.64
C GLY A 25 -3.28 -4.10 0.59
N VAL A 26 -2.94 -5.27 0.04
CA VAL A 26 -1.55 -5.70 -0.11
C VAL A 26 -0.84 -4.98 -1.25
N THR A 27 0.49 -5.04 -1.27
CA THR A 27 1.33 -4.53 -2.36
C THR A 27 2.27 -5.63 -2.84
N ALA A 28 2.87 -5.43 -4.00
CA ALA A 28 3.87 -6.36 -4.54
C ALA A 28 5.10 -6.53 -3.63
N VAL A 29 5.34 -5.61 -2.69
CA VAL A 29 6.51 -5.57 -1.81
C VAL A 29 6.19 -5.66 -0.31
N ILE A 30 4.93 -5.91 0.07
CA ILE A 30 4.54 -5.93 1.50
C ILE A 30 5.32 -6.98 2.31
N ASN A 31 5.59 -8.13 1.72
CA ASN A 31 6.36 -9.18 2.39
C ASN A 31 7.86 -8.88 2.42
N ALA A 32 8.36 -8.03 1.52
CA ALA A 32 9.72 -7.53 1.56
C ALA A 32 9.98 -6.60 2.76
N THR A 33 8.93 -6.08 3.38
CA THR A 33 8.99 -5.40 4.68
C THR A 33 9.05 -6.40 5.84
N ALA A 34 8.26 -7.46 5.78
CA ALA A 34 8.15 -8.46 6.84
C ALA A 34 9.46 -9.22 7.10
N GLY A 35 10.16 -9.65 6.06
CA GLY A 35 11.44 -10.35 6.17
C GLY A 35 12.49 -9.57 6.98
N PRO A 36 12.79 -8.32 6.60
CA PRO A 36 13.67 -7.43 7.36
C PRO A 36 13.24 -7.16 8.80
N VAL A 37 11.94 -7.02 9.11
CA VAL A 37 11.47 -6.93 10.50
C VAL A 37 11.93 -8.15 11.30
N ILE A 38 11.68 -9.35 10.78
CA ILE A 38 12.03 -10.59 11.45
C ILE A 38 13.55 -10.76 11.60
N THR A 39 14.31 -10.45 10.55
CA THR A 39 15.78 -10.62 10.57
C THR A 39 16.48 -9.55 11.38
N GLU A 40 16.01 -8.31 11.35
CA GLU A 40 16.61 -7.23 12.14
C GLU A 40 16.33 -7.42 13.63
N ALA A 41 15.13 -7.89 14.01
CA ALA A 41 14.78 -8.19 15.41
C ALA A 41 15.74 -9.19 16.04
N LYS A 42 16.22 -10.18 15.29
CA LYS A 42 17.22 -11.16 15.76
C LYS A 42 18.58 -10.57 16.15
N LYS A 43 18.86 -9.32 15.73
CA LYS A 43 20.10 -8.61 16.11
C LYS A 43 20.04 -7.97 17.51
N PHE A 44 18.86 -7.94 18.10
CA PHE A 44 18.61 -7.36 19.42
C PHE A 44 18.19 -8.43 20.46
N PRO A 45 18.99 -9.51 20.67
CA PRO A 45 18.59 -10.64 21.49
C PRO A 45 18.51 -10.31 22.99
N LYS A 46 18.96 -9.14 23.41
CA LYS A 46 18.82 -8.66 24.80
C LYS A 46 17.48 -7.97 25.03
N GLN A 47 16.82 -7.42 23.99
CA GLN A 47 15.55 -6.70 24.06
C GLN A 47 14.38 -7.50 23.49
N ILE A 48 14.60 -8.19 22.38
CA ILE A 48 13.58 -8.96 21.68
C ILE A 48 13.82 -10.45 21.87
N ASN A 49 12.80 -11.16 22.38
CA ASN A 49 12.84 -12.60 22.53
C ASN A 49 12.38 -13.32 21.26
N LYS A 50 11.15 -13.02 20.80
CA LYS A 50 10.53 -13.60 19.61
C LYS A 50 9.83 -12.53 18.77
N VAL A 51 9.61 -12.86 17.51
CA VAL A 51 8.73 -12.09 16.62
C VAL A 51 7.51 -12.93 16.31
N TYR A 52 6.34 -12.43 16.69
CA TYR A 52 5.05 -12.96 16.31
C TYR A 52 4.48 -12.17 15.15
N ALA A 53 3.91 -12.85 14.16
CA ALA A 53 3.10 -12.23 13.14
C ALA A 53 1.61 -12.50 13.40
N GLY A 54 0.76 -11.49 13.25
CA GLY A 54 -0.69 -11.65 13.39
C GLY A 54 -1.28 -12.34 12.16
N ARG A 55 -2.00 -13.45 12.35
CA ARG A 55 -2.79 -14.08 11.29
C ARG A 55 -3.91 -13.12 10.89
N ASN A 56 -3.94 -12.74 9.61
CA ASN A 56 -4.89 -11.74 9.11
C ASN A 56 -4.79 -10.38 9.83
N GLY A 57 -3.56 -9.91 10.04
CA GLY A 57 -3.32 -8.58 10.59
C GLY A 57 -3.65 -8.46 12.07
N ILE A 58 -4.30 -7.35 12.47
CA ILE A 58 -4.65 -7.10 13.88
C ILE A 58 -5.75 -8.06 14.37
N LEU A 59 -6.54 -8.65 13.50
CA LEU A 59 -7.51 -9.68 13.88
C LEU A 59 -6.81 -10.87 14.54
N GLY A 60 -5.60 -11.21 14.09
CA GLY A 60 -4.79 -12.24 14.72
C GLY A 60 -4.43 -11.92 16.17
N ALA A 61 -4.23 -10.65 16.53
CA ALA A 61 -4.04 -10.27 17.92
C ALA A 61 -5.35 -10.36 18.71
N LEU A 62 -6.46 -9.85 18.17
CA LEU A 62 -7.76 -9.88 18.83
C LEU A 62 -8.26 -11.32 19.09
N ASN A 63 -8.00 -12.23 18.15
CA ASN A 63 -8.39 -13.64 18.22
C ASN A 63 -7.32 -14.54 18.86
N GLU A 64 -6.16 -13.98 19.24
CA GLU A 64 -5.01 -14.72 19.80
C GLU A 64 -4.41 -15.74 18.84
N GLU A 65 -4.49 -15.45 17.52
CA GLU A 65 -3.91 -16.25 16.44
C GLU A 65 -2.53 -15.68 16.04
N LEU A 66 -1.52 -16.03 16.82
CA LEU A 66 -0.14 -15.52 16.68
C LEU A 66 0.74 -16.56 15.98
N ILE A 67 1.38 -16.17 14.88
CA ILE A 67 2.33 -16.99 14.14
C ILE A 67 3.72 -16.76 14.72
N ASP A 68 4.32 -17.77 15.34
CA ASP A 68 5.70 -17.71 15.84
C ASP A 68 6.69 -17.85 14.68
N THR A 69 7.25 -16.73 14.22
CA THR A 69 8.18 -16.69 13.09
C THR A 69 9.55 -17.30 13.40
N SER A 70 9.85 -17.61 14.67
CA SER A 70 11.09 -18.31 15.06
C SER A 70 11.12 -19.77 14.57
N LYS A 71 9.95 -20.34 14.26
CA LYS A 71 9.79 -21.68 13.71
C LYS A 71 10.05 -21.76 12.21
N GLU A 72 10.15 -20.60 11.55
CA GLU A 72 10.36 -20.51 10.11
C GLU A 72 11.85 -20.61 9.75
N SER A 73 12.15 -21.30 8.66
CA SER A 73 13.52 -21.44 8.16
C SER A 73 14.06 -20.09 7.65
N LYS A 74 15.39 -19.95 7.68
CA LYS A 74 16.05 -18.78 7.10
C LYS A 74 15.69 -18.61 5.61
N ALA A 75 15.68 -19.72 4.86
CA ALA A 75 15.33 -19.72 3.43
C ALA A 75 13.88 -19.23 3.21
N PHE A 76 12.92 -19.63 4.07
CA PHE A 76 11.56 -19.12 4.00
C PHE A 76 11.53 -17.60 4.21
N ILE A 77 12.18 -17.09 5.25
CA ILE A 77 12.21 -15.65 5.56
C ILE A 77 12.86 -14.85 4.40
N GLU A 78 13.95 -15.35 3.83
CA GLU A 78 14.61 -14.73 2.67
C GLU A 78 13.73 -14.75 1.42
N SER A 79 12.89 -15.79 1.26
CA SER A 79 11.96 -15.90 0.12
C SER A 79 10.79 -14.90 0.17
N LEU A 80 10.50 -14.30 1.33
CA LEU A 80 9.36 -13.38 1.50
C LEU A 80 9.39 -12.22 0.51
N GLN A 81 10.57 -11.69 0.21
CA GLN A 81 10.73 -10.61 -0.76
C GLN A 81 10.25 -10.94 -2.19
N PHE A 82 10.08 -12.22 -2.52
CA PHE A 82 9.62 -12.68 -3.83
C PHE A 82 8.16 -13.13 -3.84
N ARG A 83 7.47 -13.09 -2.71
CA ARG A 83 6.09 -13.58 -2.59
C ARG A 83 5.09 -12.46 -2.75
N PRO A 84 4.12 -12.58 -3.68
CA PRO A 84 2.97 -11.68 -3.76
C PRO A 84 1.98 -11.95 -2.62
N GLY A 85 1.03 -11.03 -2.43
CA GLY A 85 0.02 -11.12 -1.37
C GLY A 85 0.59 -10.86 0.01
N GLY A 86 -0.21 -11.00 1.04
CA GLY A 86 0.21 -10.91 2.45
C GLY A 86 0.47 -12.31 3.00
N VAL A 87 1.73 -12.66 3.27
CA VAL A 87 2.10 -14.03 3.68
C VAL A 87 1.49 -14.43 5.03
N PHE A 88 1.27 -13.49 5.92
CA PHE A 88 0.62 -13.71 7.21
C PHE A 88 -0.89 -13.39 7.18
N GLY A 89 -1.40 -13.04 6.00
CA GLY A 89 -2.72 -12.44 5.85
C GLY A 89 -2.73 -10.95 6.20
N SER A 90 -3.72 -10.27 5.67
CA SER A 90 -3.99 -8.85 5.92
C SER A 90 -5.48 -8.68 6.19
N CYS A 91 -5.88 -7.63 6.86
CA CYS A 91 -7.29 -7.34 7.08
C CYS A 91 -7.62 -5.88 6.81
N ARG A 92 -8.84 -5.64 6.34
CA ARG A 92 -9.47 -4.31 6.32
C ARG A 92 -10.30 -4.18 7.59
N TYR A 93 -9.62 -3.92 8.71
CA TYR A 93 -10.25 -3.77 10.01
C TYR A 93 -9.78 -2.47 10.65
N LYS A 94 -10.72 -1.61 11.00
CA LYS A 94 -10.46 -0.33 11.64
C LYS A 94 -10.94 -0.41 13.08
N LEU A 95 -10.02 -0.33 14.03
CA LEU A 95 -10.37 -0.07 15.42
C LEU A 95 -11.08 1.29 15.47
N LYS A 96 -12.30 1.30 16.00
CA LYS A 96 -13.06 2.54 16.20
C LYS A 96 -12.34 3.47 17.19
N SER A 97 -12.94 4.60 17.52
CA SER A 97 -12.39 5.45 18.58
C SER A 97 -12.35 4.69 19.93
N ILE A 98 -11.49 5.12 20.83
CA ILE A 98 -11.37 4.50 22.16
C ILE A 98 -12.70 4.59 22.91
N GLU A 99 -13.42 5.70 22.72
CA GLU A 99 -14.71 5.97 23.36
C GLU A 99 -15.82 5.02 22.82
N GLU A 100 -15.75 4.67 21.54
CA GLU A 100 -16.76 3.80 20.91
C GLU A 100 -16.51 2.31 21.15
N ASN A 101 -15.25 1.90 21.34
CA ASN A 101 -14.93 0.47 21.47
C ASN A 101 -13.73 0.19 22.36
N LEU A 102 -13.81 0.62 23.61
CA LEU A 102 -12.76 0.35 24.61
C LEU A 102 -12.47 -1.14 24.78
N GLY A 103 -13.49 -2.01 24.63
CA GLY A 103 -13.36 -3.46 24.82
C GLY A 103 -12.37 -4.11 23.84
N GLU A 104 -12.29 -3.66 22.58
CA GLU A 104 -11.30 -4.18 21.62
C GLU A 104 -9.88 -3.80 22.00
N TYR A 105 -9.67 -2.57 22.50
CA TYR A 105 -8.36 -2.15 22.98
C TYR A 105 -7.96 -2.92 24.25
N GLN A 106 -8.90 -3.16 25.16
CA GLN A 106 -8.67 -3.98 26.35
C GLN A 106 -8.27 -5.41 25.94
N ARG A 107 -9.02 -6.04 25.03
CA ARG A 107 -8.69 -7.38 24.52
C ARG A 107 -7.30 -7.42 23.87
N LEU A 108 -6.97 -6.42 23.06
CA LEU A 108 -5.65 -6.32 22.42
C LEU A 108 -4.52 -6.28 23.46
N ILE A 109 -4.67 -5.44 24.51
CA ILE A 109 -3.68 -5.32 25.59
C ILE A 109 -3.61 -6.60 26.43
N GLU A 110 -4.74 -7.27 26.70
CA GLU A 110 -4.76 -8.55 27.39
C GLU A 110 -3.96 -9.62 26.65
N VAL A 111 -4.17 -9.76 25.34
CA VAL A 111 -3.40 -10.70 24.50
C VAL A 111 -1.93 -10.32 24.50
N PHE A 112 -1.61 -9.03 24.36
CA PHE A 112 -0.23 -8.58 24.37
C PHE A 112 0.46 -8.84 25.73
N LYS A 113 -0.25 -8.68 26.85
CA LYS A 113 0.23 -9.06 28.19
C LYS A 113 0.48 -10.57 28.30
N ALA A 114 -0.49 -11.39 27.85
CA ALA A 114 -0.41 -12.86 27.93
C ALA A 114 0.79 -13.41 27.14
N HIS A 115 1.14 -12.77 26.02
CA HIS A 115 2.25 -13.17 25.16
C HIS A 115 3.51 -12.33 25.36
N ASP A 116 3.61 -11.56 26.43
CA ASP A 116 4.76 -10.71 26.77
C ASP A 116 5.23 -9.83 25.59
N ILE A 117 4.28 -9.28 24.82
CA ILE A 117 4.53 -8.41 23.66
C ILE A 117 4.78 -6.99 24.17
N GLY A 118 5.96 -6.43 23.93
CA GLY A 118 6.33 -5.06 24.27
C GLY A 118 6.50 -4.15 23.07
N TYR A 119 6.52 -4.73 21.84
CA TYR A 119 6.72 -3.99 20.60
C TYR A 119 5.62 -4.34 19.61
N PHE A 120 4.94 -3.33 19.09
CA PHE A 120 3.90 -3.47 18.08
C PHE A 120 4.29 -2.72 16.79
N LEU A 121 4.57 -3.46 15.73
CA LEU A 121 4.89 -2.92 14.42
C LEU A 121 3.72 -3.18 13.45
N TYR A 122 3.08 -2.11 13.00
CA TYR A 122 1.88 -2.21 12.17
C TYR A 122 2.13 -1.68 10.76
N ASN A 123 2.16 -2.59 9.78
CA ASN A 123 2.46 -2.29 8.38
C ASN A 123 1.18 -2.01 7.61
N GLY A 124 0.91 -0.73 7.31
CA GLY A 124 -0.31 -0.32 6.66
C GLY A 124 -0.35 1.14 6.22
N GLY A 125 -1.51 1.59 5.79
CA GLY A 125 -1.78 2.96 5.34
C GLY A 125 -2.14 3.91 6.50
N ASN A 126 -2.84 5.02 6.16
CA ASN A 126 -3.22 6.08 7.09
C ASN A 126 -4.00 5.55 8.32
N ASP A 127 -5.04 4.74 8.12
CA ASP A 127 -5.83 4.16 9.22
C ASP A 127 -5.00 3.25 10.13
N SER A 128 -3.99 2.58 9.59
CA SER A 128 -3.11 1.71 10.38
C SER A 128 -2.13 2.52 11.22
N ALA A 129 -1.65 3.65 10.70
CA ALA A 129 -0.81 4.57 11.44
C ALA A 129 -1.59 5.19 12.62
N ASP A 130 -2.84 5.62 12.37
CA ASP A 130 -3.75 6.12 13.42
C ASP A 130 -4.03 5.04 14.48
N THR A 131 -4.26 3.80 14.07
CA THR A 131 -4.43 2.66 15.00
C THR A 131 -3.19 2.43 15.86
N ALA A 132 -2.00 2.38 15.27
CA ALA A 132 -0.75 2.20 16.02
C ALA A 132 -0.54 3.32 17.04
N PHE A 133 -0.85 4.56 16.66
CA PHE A 133 -0.78 5.71 17.56
C PHE A 133 -1.77 5.60 18.72
N LYS A 134 -3.04 5.27 18.47
CA LYS A 134 -4.05 5.04 19.50
C LYS A 134 -3.67 3.92 20.45
N VAL A 135 -3.16 2.80 19.92
CA VAL A 135 -2.68 1.68 20.76
C VAL A 135 -1.54 2.12 21.65
N SER A 136 -0.60 2.95 21.17
CA SER A 136 0.48 3.49 22.01
C SER A 136 -0.03 4.31 23.19
N GLN A 137 -1.07 5.13 22.97
CA GLN A 137 -1.67 5.96 24.01
C GLN A 137 -2.46 5.16 25.05
N ILE A 138 -3.32 4.22 24.58
CA ILE A 138 -4.16 3.44 25.49
C ILE A 138 -3.33 2.45 26.31
N SER A 139 -2.27 1.88 25.74
CA SER A 139 -1.38 0.97 26.46
C SER A 139 -0.74 1.60 27.69
N GLN A 140 -0.38 2.87 27.59
CA GLN A 140 0.12 3.65 28.73
C GLN A 140 -0.96 3.84 29.80
N LYS A 141 -2.19 4.20 29.40
CA LYS A 141 -3.33 4.38 30.33
C LYS A 141 -3.74 3.08 31.03
N MET A 142 -3.41 1.93 30.44
CA MET A 142 -3.71 0.59 30.97
C MET A 142 -2.51 -0.03 31.71
N ASP A 143 -1.52 0.76 32.10
CA ASP A 143 -0.32 0.32 32.80
C ASP A 143 0.44 -0.83 32.11
N TYR A 144 0.39 -0.85 30.77
CA TYR A 144 1.14 -1.76 29.94
C TYR A 144 1.75 -1.03 28.75
N PRO A 145 2.80 -0.23 28.96
CA PRO A 145 3.38 0.59 27.90
C PRO A 145 3.94 -0.28 26.77
N LEU A 146 3.46 -0.02 25.56
CA LEU A 146 3.92 -0.65 24.33
C LEU A 146 4.70 0.36 23.48
N THR A 147 5.75 -0.11 22.84
CA THR A 147 6.41 0.63 21.75
C THR A 147 5.71 0.33 20.44
N CYS A 148 5.00 1.31 19.91
CA CYS A 148 4.21 1.17 18.68
C CYS A 148 4.85 1.96 17.55
N ILE A 149 5.10 1.31 16.41
CA ILE A 149 5.62 1.95 15.19
C ILE A 149 4.74 1.56 14.00
N ALA A 150 4.24 2.57 13.28
CA ALA A 150 3.58 2.38 12.01
C ALA A 150 4.63 2.28 10.90
N ILE A 151 4.49 1.25 10.07
CA ILE A 151 5.34 1.02 8.89
C ILE A 151 4.53 1.37 7.64
N PRO A 152 5.00 2.30 6.80
CA PRO A 152 4.23 2.79 5.67
C PRO A 152 4.05 1.71 4.61
N LYS A 153 2.82 1.60 4.10
CA LYS A 153 2.46 0.75 2.97
C LYS A 153 1.17 1.26 2.35
N THR A 154 1.23 1.72 1.11
CA THR A 154 0.08 1.97 0.25
C THR A 154 0.53 2.05 -1.21
N VAL A 155 -0.34 1.61 -2.13
CA VAL A 155 -0.12 1.83 -3.57
C VAL A 155 -0.50 3.24 -4.00
N ASP A 156 -1.36 3.91 -3.22
CA ASP A 156 -1.94 5.22 -3.58
C ASP A 156 -0.95 6.38 -3.40
N ASN A 157 0.16 6.15 -2.68
CA ASN A 157 1.16 7.18 -2.34
C ASN A 157 0.55 8.42 -1.66
N ASP A 158 -0.43 8.19 -0.79
CA ASP A 158 -1.28 9.21 -0.17
C ASP A 158 -0.94 9.51 1.30
N LEU A 159 0.19 9.00 1.80
CA LEU A 159 0.67 9.33 3.14
C LEU A 159 1.25 10.75 3.16
N ALA A 160 0.83 11.55 4.14
CA ALA A 160 1.33 12.91 4.30
C ALA A 160 2.86 12.94 4.52
N VAL A 161 3.53 13.92 3.93
CA VAL A 161 4.99 14.16 4.06
C VAL A 161 5.87 13.03 3.48
N THR A 162 5.29 12.00 2.86
CA THR A 162 6.02 10.90 2.23
C THR A 162 6.17 11.16 0.73
N ASP A 163 7.39 11.12 0.20
CA ASP A 163 7.63 11.26 -1.24
C ASP A 163 7.31 9.96 -1.99
N SER A 164 7.70 8.83 -1.42
CA SER A 164 7.44 7.51 -1.99
C SER A 164 7.08 6.51 -0.90
N CYS A 165 5.87 5.95 -0.99
CA CYS A 165 5.42 4.90 -0.10
C CYS A 165 5.72 3.52 -0.69
N PRO A 166 6.26 2.55 0.10
CA PRO A 166 6.44 1.18 -0.38
C PRO A 166 5.14 0.57 -0.89
N GLY A 167 5.17 0.12 -2.13
CA GLY A 167 4.03 -0.35 -2.93
C GLY A 167 3.75 0.51 -4.15
N PHE A 168 3.92 1.84 -4.05
CA PHE A 168 3.66 2.76 -5.15
C PHE A 168 4.63 2.58 -6.33
N GLY A 169 5.93 2.47 -6.08
CA GLY A 169 6.92 2.34 -7.15
C GLY A 169 6.70 1.12 -8.05
N SER A 170 6.24 0.01 -7.47
CA SER A 170 5.91 -1.21 -8.21
C SER A 170 4.64 -1.05 -9.03
N VAL A 171 3.60 -0.42 -8.49
CA VAL A 171 2.37 -0.10 -9.24
C VAL A 171 2.66 0.88 -10.37
N ALA A 172 3.48 1.90 -10.13
CA ALA A 172 3.88 2.86 -11.16
C ALA A 172 4.58 2.15 -12.33
N LYS A 173 5.51 1.23 -12.05
CA LYS A 173 6.18 0.42 -13.07
C LYS A 173 5.19 -0.46 -13.83
N TYR A 174 4.26 -1.13 -13.11
CA TYR A 174 3.21 -1.93 -13.74
C TYR A 174 2.37 -1.13 -14.72
N VAL A 175 1.86 0.03 -14.29
CA VAL A 175 1.00 0.89 -15.13
C VAL A 175 1.77 1.41 -16.32
N ALA A 176 2.98 1.92 -16.14
CA ALA A 176 3.80 2.43 -17.24
C ALA A 176 4.10 1.34 -18.28
N THR A 177 4.52 0.15 -17.84
CA THR A 177 4.80 -0.99 -18.74
C THR A 177 3.55 -1.43 -19.48
N SER A 178 2.44 -1.64 -18.77
CA SER A 178 1.18 -2.11 -19.38
C SER A 178 0.62 -1.10 -20.37
N VAL A 179 0.72 0.19 -20.08
CA VAL A 179 0.30 1.26 -21.00
C VAL A 179 1.17 1.29 -22.25
N GLN A 180 2.48 1.15 -22.10
CA GLN A 180 3.41 1.12 -23.22
C GLN A 180 3.13 -0.06 -24.15
N GLU A 181 3.03 -1.28 -23.60
CA GLU A 181 2.80 -2.50 -24.36
C GLU A 181 1.43 -2.46 -25.06
N ALA A 182 0.36 -2.10 -24.35
CA ALA A 182 -0.97 -1.95 -24.92
C ALA A 182 -1.01 -0.87 -26.01
N SER A 183 -0.24 0.20 -25.88
CA SER A 183 -0.19 1.26 -26.90
C SER A 183 0.46 0.79 -28.18
N LEU A 184 1.52 -0.02 -28.10
CA LEU A 184 2.19 -0.61 -29.25
C LEU A 184 1.28 -1.59 -29.99
N ASP A 185 0.49 -2.38 -29.26
CA ASP A 185 -0.51 -3.27 -29.85
C ASP A 185 -1.58 -2.48 -30.59
N VAL A 186 -2.21 -1.48 -29.97
CA VAL A 186 -3.20 -0.60 -30.62
C VAL A 186 -2.59 0.11 -31.83
N GLN A 187 -1.37 0.62 -31.71
CA GLN A 187 -0.68 1.29 -32.81
C GLN A 187 -0.47 0.36 -34.00
N SER A 188 -0.16 -0.91 -33.77
CA SER A 188 0.08 -1.90 -34.82
C SER A 188 -1.19 -2.22 -35.66
N MET A 189 -2.37 -2.07 -35.01
CA MET A 189 -3.68 -2.39 -35.66
C MET A 189 -4.53 -1.16 -35.99
N ARG A 190 -4.02 0.04 -35.76
CA ARG A 190 -4.79 1.30 -35.86
C ARG A 190 -5.43 1.57 -37.23
N GLU A 191 -4.87 1.06 -38.33
CA GLU A 191 -5.41 1.33 -39.66
C GLU A 191 -6.76 0.63 -39.89
N SER A 192 -6.91 -0.59 -39.43
CA SER A 192 -8.08 -1.43 -39.72
C SER A 192 -8.91 -1.84 -38.50
N SER A 193 -8.48 -1.55 -37.29
CA SER A 193 -9.13 -2.05 -36.09
C SER A 193 -9.31 -0.98 -35.02
N THR A 194 -8.85 -1.27 -33.78
CA THR A 194 -9.04 -0.46 -32.58
C THR A 194 -8.38 0.90 -32.70
N LYS A 195 -9.13 1.96 -32.41
CA LYS A 195 -8.65 3.34 -32.41
C LYS A 195 -8.39 3.89 -31.02
N VAL A 196 -9.07 3.36 -29.98
CA VAL A 196 -8.96 3.88 -28.62
C VAL A 196 -8.77 2.72 -27.64
N PHE A 197 -7.81 2.87 -26.74
CA PHE A 197 -7.65 1.97 -25.59
C PHE A 197 -7.73 2.77 -24.30
N ILE A 198 -8.43 2.25 -23.29
CA ILE A 198 -8.66 2.90 -22.01
C ILE A 198 -8.23 1.96 -20.90
N MET A 199 -7.27 2.39 -20.06
CA MET A 199 -6.84 1.65 -18.89
C MET A 199 -7.35 2.34 -17.62
N GLU A 200 -8.17 1.65 -16.85
CA GLU A 200 -8.60 2.08 -15.53
C GLU A 200 -7.62 1.59 -14.49
N VAL A 201 -7.22 2.49 -13.57
CA VAL A 201 -6.29 2.21 -12.48
C VAL A 201 -6.86 2.66 -11.15
N MET A 202 -6.36 2.09 -10.05
CA MET A 202 -6.69 2.50 -8.69
C MET A 202 -6.30 3.96 -8.44
N GLY A 203 -6.82 4.52 -7.37
CA GLY A 203 -6.56 5.88 -6.92
C GLY A 203 -7.85 6.67 -6.66
N ARG A 204 -8.54 6.35 -5.57
CA ARG A 204 -9.83 6.97 -5.21
C ARG A 204 -9.76 8.49 -5.06
N HIS A 205 -8.72 8.97 -4.39
CA HIS A 205 -8.54 10.37 -4.01
C HIS A 205 -7.20 10.96 -4.43
N ALA A 206 -6.24 10.10 -4.79
CA ALA A 206 -4.90 10.47 -5.19
C ALA A 206 -4.59 9.94 -6.59
N GLY A 207 -4.20 10.83 -7.48
CA GLY A 207 -3.96 10.52 -8.90
C GLY A 207 -2.56 10.00 -9.23
N TRP A 208 -1.72 9.69 -8.24
CA TRP A 208 -0.34 9.27 -8.46
C TRP A 208 -0.21 8.04 -9.36
N ILE A 209 -1.10 7.04 -9.17
CA ILE A 209 -1.10 5.82 -10.00
C ILE A 209 -1.44 6.16 -11.44
N ALA A 210 -2.50 6.95 -11.67
CA ALA A 210 -2.86 7.37 -13.03
C ALA A 210 -1.75 8.23 -13.67
N ALA A 211 -1.17 9.16 -12.90
CA ALA A 211 -0.07 10.03 -13.34
C ALA A 211 1.17 9.22 -13.74
N SER A 212 1.44 8.09 -13.07
CA SER A 212 2.57 7.23 -13.39
C SER A 212 2.50 6.63 -14.80
N GLY A 213 1.31 6.58 -15.41
CA GLY A 213 1.16 6.22 -16.83
C GLY A 213 2.00 7.10 -17.76
N ALA A 214 2.27 8.37 -17.37
CA ALA A 214 3.13 9.26 -18.13
C ALA A 214 4.57 8.74 -18.31
N LEU A 215 5.04 7.87 -17.43
CA LEU A 215 6.36 7.25 -17.52
C LEU A 215 6.50 6.31 -18.75
N ALA A 216 5.39 5.90 -19.34
CA ALA A 216 5.42 5.15 -20.61
C ALA A 216 5.90 5.99 -21.80
N ARG A 217 5.86 7.32 -21.70
CA ARG A 217 6.24 8.23 -22.78
C ARG A 217 7.75 8.39 -22.88
N GLN A 218 8.28 8.24 -24.07
CA GLN A 218 9.65 8.59 -24.44
C GLN A 218 9.67 9.84 -25.32
N ASN A 219 8.59 10.04 -26.11
CA ASN A 219 8.44 11.15 -27.04
C ASN A 219 7.09 11.86 -26.86
N LYS A 220 6.95 13.05 -27.45
CA LYS A 220 5.75 13.90 -27.33
C LYS A 220 4.46 13.22 -27.81
N ASN A 221 4.55 12.35 -28.80
CA ASN A 221 3.40 11.68 -29.41
C ASN A 221 3.15 10.28 -28.86
N ASP A 222 3.92 9.83 -27.88
CA ASP A 222 3.75 8.52 -27.27
C ASP A 222 2.56 8.50 -26.30
N ALA A 223 1.98 7.32 -26.12
CA ALA A 223 0.92 7.09 -25.15
C ALA A 223 1.45 7.08 -23.70
N PRO A 224 0.58 7.37 -22.74
CA PRO A 224 -0.83 7.71 -22.85
C PRO A 224 -1.02 9.14 -23.35
N HIS A 225 -2.04 9.36 -24.18
CA HIS A 225 -2.35 10.68 -24.72
C HIS A 225 -3.20 11.51 -23.77
N ILE A 226 -4.02 10.83 -22.95
CA ILE A 226 -4.90 11.43 -21.95
C ILE A 226 -4.67 10.72 -20.61
N ILE A 227 -4.54 11.50 -19.55
CA ILE A 227 -4.53 11.00 -18.18
C ILE A 227 -5.63 11.73 -17.40
N LEU A 228 -6.55 10.97 -16.80
CA LEU A 228 -7.67 11.49 -16.02
C LEU A 228 -7.40 11.24 -14.53
N LEU A 229 -7.31 12.34 -13.78
CA LEU A 229 -6.96 12.35 -12.35
C LEU A 229 -8.20 12.58 -11.49
N PRO A 230 -8.29 12.00 -10.29
CA PRO A 230 -9.43 12.17 -9.39
C PRO A 230 -9.52 13.59 -8.80
N GLU A 231 -8.42 14.34 -8.80
CA GLU A 231 -8.35 15.73 -8.33
C GLU A 231 -8.99 16.72 -9.31
N LEU A 232 -9.17 16.32 -10.56
CA LEU A 232 -9.72 17.17 -11.61
C LEU A 232 -11.14 16.75 -11.98
N MET A 233 -12.04 17.72 -12.10
CA MET A 233 -13.40 17.43 -12.54
C MET A 233 -13.39 16.97 -14.01
N PHE A 234 -14.06 15.87 -14.29
CA PHE A 234 -14.19 15.32 -15.62
C PHE A 234 -15.08 16.21 -16.49
N ASP A 235 -14.54 16.65 -17.62
CA ASP A 235 -15.25 17.35 -18.67
C ASP A 235 -15.43 16.45 -19.89
N GLN A 236 -16.64 15.96 -20.07
CA GLN A 236 -16.98 15.03 -21.15
C GLN A 236 -16.70 15.61 -22.55
N LYS A 237 -17.01 16.91 -22.75
CA LYS A 237 -16.80 17.56 -24.05
C LYS A 237 -15.31 17.63 -24.37
N LYS A 238 -14.53 18.15 -23.44
CA LYS A 238 -13.07 18.26 -23.57
C LYS A 238 -12.42 16.88 -23.81
N PHE A 239 -12.88 15.84 -23.10
CA PHE A 239 -12.41 14.48 -23.28
C PHE A 239 -12.66 13.99 -24.71
N LEU A 240 -13.91 14.08 -25.21
CA LEU A 240 -14.27 13.62 -26.55
C LEU A 240 -13.55 14.41 -27.65
N ASP A 241 -13.44 15.73 -27.50
CA ASP A 241 -12.71 16.58 -28.45
C ASP A 241 -11.22 16.20 -28.50
N THR A 242 -10.60 15.92 -27.34
CA THR A 242 -9.20 15.48 -27.26
C THR A 242 -9.00 14.11 -27.90
N VAL A 243 -9.88 13.13 -27.63
CA VAL A 243 -9.84 11.80 -28.26
C VAL A 243 -9.94 11.94 -29.79
N LYS A 244 -10.93 12.68 -30.27
CA LYS A 244 -11.15 12.92 -31.70
C LYS A 244 -9.93 13.53 -32.39
N HIS A 245 -9.38 14.59 -31.77
CA HIS A 245 -8.18 15.26 -32.32
C HIS A 245 -6.97 14.33 -32.34
N THR A 246 -6.75 13.57 -31.24
CA THR A 246 -5.61 12.65 -31.14
C THR A 246 -5.71 11.52 -32.16
N VAL A 247 -6.89 10.91 -32.36
CA VAL A 247 -7.10 9.87 -33.37
C VAL A 247 -6.93 10.44 -34.78
N ALA A 248 -7.44 11.64 -35.04
CA ALA A 248 -7.25 12.27 -36.34
C ALA A 248 -5.77 12.53 -36.65
N LYS A 249 -4.98 12.90 -35.67
CA LYS A 249 -3.56 13.23 -35.84
C LYS A 249 -2.65 12.00 -35.87
N LEU A 250 -2.87 11.01 -34.96
CA LEU A 250 -1.96 9.90 -34.72
C LEU A 250 -2.50 8.54 -35.16
N GLY A 251 -3.79 8.47 -35.57
CA GLY A 251 -4.48 7.24 -35.93
C GLY A 251 -5.04 6.45 -34.72
N PHE A 252 -4.64 6.76 -33.51
CA PHE A 252 -5.09 6.08 -32.28
C PHE A 252 -4.98 6.99 -31.03
N CYS A 253 -5.65 6.59 -29.96
CA CYS A 253 -5.59 7.29 -28.68
C CYS A 253 -5.57 6.28 -27.52
N VAL A 254 -4.67 6.49 -26.56
CA VAL A 254 -4.61 5.69 -25.32
C VAL A 254 -4.88 6.60 -24.12
N VAL A 255 -5.76 6.14 -23.23
CA VAL A 255 -6.23 6.86 -22.06
C VAL A 255 -5.87 6.06 -20.82
N VAL A 256 -5.34 6.72 -19.80
CA VAL A 256 -5.25 6.20 -18.43
C VAL A 256 -6.23 6.98 -17.58
N ALA A 257 -7.08 6.28 -16.82
CA ALA A 257 -8.09 6.91 -15.99
C ALA A 257 -8.05 6.35 -14.58
N SER A 258 -8.03 7.22 -13.58
CA SER A 258 -8.26 6.81 -12.20
C SER A 258 -9.72 6.38 -12.00
N GLU A 259 -9.96 5.34 -11.21
CA GLU A 259 -11.30 4.92 -10.76
C GLU A 259 -12.04 6.04 -10.01
N GLY A 260 -11.29 6.99 -9.44
CA GLY A 260 -11.79 8.08 -8.60
C GLY A 260 -12.16 9.35 -9.35
N ILE A 261 -12.23 9.38 -10.69
CA ILE A 261 -12.63 10.59 -11.41
C ILE A 261 -14.05 11.01 -11.07
N ARG A 262 -14.28 12.33 -11.02
CA ARG A 262 -15.53 12.93 -10.55
C ARG A 262 -16.16 13.82 -11.59
N ASN A 263 -17.49 13.88 -11.55
CA ASN A 263 -18.26 14.82 -12.36
C ASN A 263 -18.21 16.24 -11.78
N LYS A 264 -18.81 17.22 -12.51
CA LYS A 264 -18.88 18.63 -12.10
C LYS A 264 -19.60 18.86 -10.74
N LYS A 265 -20.35 17.88 -10.23
CA LYS A 265 -21.02 17.92 -8.93
C LYS A 265 -20.18 17.30 -7.81
N GLY A 266 -18.94 16.88 -8.09
CA GLY A 266 -18.04 16.23 -7.14
C GLY A 266 -18.36 14.75 -6.85
N LYS A 267 -19.36 14.15 -7.52
CA LYS A 267 -19.69 12.73 -7.37
C LYS A 267 -18.79 11.89 -8.27
N PHE A 268 -18.41 10.71 -7.80
CA PHE A 268 -17.70 9.73 -8.62
C PHE A 268 -18.52 9.39 -9.87
N ILE A 269 -17.84 9.19 -11.00
CA ILE A 269 -18.50 8.86 -12.26
C ILE A 269 -19.01 7.43 -12.25
N ALA A 270 -18.27 6.53 -11.63
CA ALA A 270 -18.62 5.12 -11.48
C ALA A 270 -18.54 4.74 -10.01
N GLU A 271 -19.68 4.71 -9.36
CA GLU A 271 -19.86 4.34 -7.96
C GLU A 271 -20.90 3.22 -7.90
N SER A 272 -20.58 2.13 -7.19
CA SER A 272 -21.53 1.06 -6.94
C SER A 272 -22.24 1.26 -5.59
N ASP A 273 -23.41 0.64 -5.43
CA ASP A 273 -24.15 0.66 -4.17
C ASP A 273 -23.46 -0.19 -3.08
N THR A 274 -22.49 -1.04 -3.46
CA THR A 274 -21.71 -1.85 -2.52
C THR A 274 -20.66 -1.02 -1.79
N ARG A 275 -20.46 -1.32 -0.50
CA ARG A 275 -19.47 -0.65 0.34
C ARG A 275 -18.45 -1.64 0.86
N ASP A 276 -17.20 -1.18 0.99
CA ASP A 276 -16.14 -1.98 1.60
C ASP A 276 -16.24 -2.01 3.14
N ALA A 277 -15.37 -2.79 3.79
CA ALA A 277 -15.36 -2.93 5.24
C ALA A 277 -15.06 -1.62 6.01
N PHE A 278 -14.60 -0.57 5.33
CA PHE A 278 -14.39 0.77 5.88
C PHE A 278 -15.58 1.72 5.60
N GLY A 279 -16.63 1.23 4.94
CA GLY A 279 -17.83 2.01 4.60
C GLY A 279 -17.68 2.85 3.31
N HIS A 280 -16.59 2.71 2.57
CA HIS A 280 -16.40 3.40 1.30
C HIS A 280 -17.18 2.71 0.19
N ALA A 281 -17.84 3.48 -0.69
CA ALA A 281 -18.44 2.93 -1.89
C ALA A 281 -17.40 2.22 -2.75
N GLN A 282 -17.75 1.05 -3.27
CA GLN A 282 -16.88 0.36 -4.21
C GLN A 282 -16.85 1.18 -5.51
N LEU A 283 -15.66 1.55 -5.95
CA LEU A 283 -15.42 2.23 -7.22
C LEU A 283 -15.07 1.20 -8.30
N GLY A 284 -15.20 1.62 -9.54
CA GLY A 284 -14.90 0.83 -10.73
C GLY A 284 -15.98 0.99 -11.80
N GLY A 285 -15.57 0.80 -13.05
CA GLY A 285 -16.46 1.00 -14.21
C GLY A 285 -16.27 2.32 -14.94
N VAL A 286 -15.22 3.07 -14.60
CA VAL A 286 -14.82 4.27 -15.32
C VAL A 286 -14.41 3.94 -16.76
N ALA A 287 -13.61 2.88 -16.94
CA ALA A 287 -13.19 2.49 -18.30
C ALA A 287 -14.36 2.11 -19.22
N PRO A 288 -15.30 1.24 -18.82
CA PRO A 288 -16.48 0.96 -19.65
C PRO A 288 -17.37 2.19 -19.85
N PHE A 289 -17.51 3.09 -18.86
CA PHE A 289 -18.22 4.35 -19.04
C PHE A 289 -17.59 5.21 -20.14
N LEU A 290 -16.27 5.43 -20.08
CA LEU A 290 -15.54 6.20 -21.10
C LEU A 290 -15.58 5.52 -22.48
N ALA A 291 -15.47 4.18 -22.51
CA ALA A 291 -15.57 3.38 -23.72
C ALA A 291 -16.93 3.56 -24.39
N ASN A 292 -18.03 3.52 -23.63
CA ASN A 292 -19.38 3.77 -24.12
C ASN A 292 -19.55 5.20 -24.66
N LEU A 293 -18.93 6.20 -24.01
CA LEU A 293 -18.93 7.58 -24.54
C LEU A 293 -18.24 7.67 -25.89
N VAL A 294 -17.07 7.05 -26.01
CA VAL A 294 -16.30 7.03 -27.27
C VAL A 294 -17.08 6.33 -28.36
N SER A 295 -17.65 5.16 -28.12
CA SER A 295 -18.45 4.44 -29.09
C SER A 295 -19.68 5.23 -29.54
N SER A 296 -20.49 5.71 -28.58
CA SER A 296 -21.79 6.33 -28.85
C SER A 296 -21.67 7.73 -29.44
N LYS A 297 -20.62 8.50 -29.13
CA LYS A 297 -20.46 9.91 -29.57
C LYS A 297 -19.49 10.09 -30.72
N LEU A 298 -18.49 9.21 -30.84
CA LEU A 298 -17.46 9.33 -31.87
C LEU A 298 -17.49 8.20 -32.90
N ASN A 299 -18.28 7.14 -32.66
CA ASN A 299 -18.33 5.93 -33.49
C ASN A 299 -16.93 5.32 -33.72
N LEU A 300 -16.06 5.37 -32.70
CA LEU A 300 -14.72 4.81 -32.76
C LEU A 300 -14.68 3.46 -32.07
N LYS A 301 -14.08 2.46 -32.74
CA LYS A 301 -13.81 1.15 -32.13
C LYS A 301 -12.81 1.32 -30.96
N ASN A 302 -13.18 0.79 -29.83
CA ASN A 302 -12.33 0.88 -28.62
C ASN A 302 -12.31 -0.43 -27.86
N HIS A 303 -11.28 -0.57 -27.02
CA HIS A 303 -11.14 -1.60 -26.00
C HIS A 303 -10.70 -0.94 -24.68
N TRP A 304 -10.89 -1.65 -23.60
CA TRP A 304 -10.53 -1.19 -22.26
C TRP A 304 -10.09 -2.33 -21.37
N ALA A 305 -9.33 -1.98 -20.33
CA ALA A 305 -8.93 -2.87 -19.27
C ALA A 305 -9.06 -2.18 -17.92
N VAL A 306 -9.40 -2.95 -16.90
CA VAL A 306 -9.35 -2.53 -15.50
C VAL A 306 -8.18 -3.27 -14.85
N ALA A 307 -7.19 -2.53 -14.36
CA ALA A 307 -6.00 -3.11 -13.73
C ALA A 307 -6.32 -3.76 -12.37
N ASP A 308 -7.25 -3.19 -11.62
CA ASP A 308 -7.74 -3.67 -10.32
C ASP A 308 -6.62 -4.32 -9.48
N TYR A 309 -6.82 -5.51 -8.93
CA TYR A 309 -5.83 -6.20 -8.09
C TYR A 309 -4.54 -6.59 -8.82
N LEU A 310 -4.56 -6.73 -10.15
CA LEU A 310 -3.37 -7.07 -10.92
C LEU A 310 -2.24 -6.04 -10.70
N GLN A 311 -2.56 -4.76 -10.70
CA GLN A 311 -1.58 -3.68 -10.54
C GLN A 311 -0.86 -3.71 -9.20
N ARG A 312 -1.51 -4.15 -8.12
CA ARG A 312 -0.92 -4.17 -6.77
C ARG A 312 -0.29 -5.51 -6.40
N SER A 313 -0.56 -6.57 -7.15
CA SER A 313 -0.06 -7.93 -6.90
C SER A 313 1.06 -8.37 -7.84
N ALA A 314 1.39 -7.59 -8.86
CA ALA A 314 2.32 -7.92 -9.92
C ALA A 314 3.78 -7.95 -9.42
N ARG A 315 4.14 -8.96 -8.61
CA ARG A 315 5.50 -9.11 -8.07
C ARG A 315 6.55 -9.27 -9.19
N HIS A 316 6.20 -9.86 -10.32
CA HIS A 316 7.07 -10.04 -11.48
C HIS A 316 7.49 -8.71 -12.12
N LEU A 317 6.71 -7.65 -11.94
CA LEU A 317 7.02 -6.27 -12.38
C LEU A 317 7.41 -5.34 -11.22
N ALA A 318 7.70 -5.85 -10.04
CA ALA A 318 8.07 -5.00 -8.91
C ALA A 318 9.32 -4.15 -9.27
N SER A 319 9.31 -2.92 -8.76
CA SER A 319 10.46 -2.01 -8.86
C SER A 319 11.52 -2.38 -7.83
N ASP A 320 12.80 -2.42 -8.24
CA ASP A 320 13.92 -2.70 -7.34
C ASP A 320 14.07 -1.60 -6.28
N THR A 321 13.84 -0.34 -6.66
CA THR A 321 13.83 0.80 -5.72
C THR A 321 12.73 0.64 -4.67
N ASP A 322 11.52 0.27 -5.10
CA ASP A 322 10.40 0.04 -4.20
C ASP A 322 10.65 -1.13 -3.25
N LEU A 323 11.29 -2.20 -3.76
CA LEU A 323 11.73 -3.33 -2.96
C LEU A 323 12.74 -2.90 -1.88
N GLN A 324 13.72 -2.07 -2.25
CA GLN A 324 14.71 -1.53 -1.31
C GLN A 324 14.05 -0.64 -0.25
N HIS A 325 13.08 0.20 -0.63
CA HIS A 325 12.32 1.02 0.31
C HIS A 325 11.53 0.15 1.29
N ALA A 326 10.83 -0.88 0.81
CA ALA A 326 10.10 -1.82 1.66
C ALA A 326 11.02 -2.53 2.67
N GLN A 327 12.20 -2.96 2.23
CA GLN A 327 13.21 -3.56 3.09
C GLN A 327 13.76 -2.58 4.13
N ALA A 328 14.01 -1.34 3.72
CA ALA A 328 14.55 -0.30 4.58
C ALA A 328 13.56 0.06 5.70
N VAL A 329 12.29 0.33 5.38
CA VAL A 329 11.29 0.68 6.40
C VAL A 329 11.07 -0.45 7.41
N GLY A 330 11.09 -1.72 6.96
CA GLY A 330 11.01 -2.87 7.87
C GLY A 330 12.18 -2.94 8.85
N LYS A 331 13.40 -2.74 8.36
CA LYS A 331 14.63 -2.72 9.15
C LYS A 331 14.66 -1.54 10.13
N PHE A 332 14.35 -0.34 9.65
CA PHE A 332 14.39 0.86 10.48
C PHE A 332 13.27 0.88 11.54
N ALA A 333 12.10 0.27 11.27
CA ALA A 333 11.05 0.14 12.27
C ALA A 333 11.55 -0.56 13.54
N VAL A 334 12.28 -1.67 13.39
CA VAL A 334 12.88 -2.37 14.52
C VAL A 334 13.93 -1.49 15.21
N ARG A 335 14.81 -0.85 14.45
CA ARG A 335 15.88 -0.02 15.04
C ARG A 335 15.33 1.15 15.84
N TYR A 336 14.32 1.83 15.33
CA TYR A 336 13.71 2.98 16.01
C TYR A 336 12.93 2.54 17.25
N ALA A 337 12.27 1.37 17.21
CA ALA A 337 11.70 0.79 18.40
C ALA A 337 12.76 0.52 19.48
N MET A 338 13.94 0.02 19.09
CA MET A 338 15.07 -0.22 20.03
C MET A 338 15.72 1.07 20.53
N GLN A 339 15.54 2.19 19.83
CA GLN A 339 15.96 3.52 20.29
C GLN A 339 14.93 4.21 21.18
N GLY A 340 13.81 3.54 21.49
CA GLY A 340 12.75 4.08 22.33
C GLY A 340 11.76 5.00 21.64
N MET A 341 11.79 5.10 20.30
CA MET A 341 10.76 5.84 19.56
C MET A 341 9.43 5.12 19.69
N ASN A 342 8.37 5.87 19.98
CA ASN A 342 7.03 5.33 20.20
C ASN A 342 5.95 6.24 19.60
N GLY A 343 4.87 5.65 19.10
CA GLY A 343 3.74 6.40 18.54
C GLY A 343 4.10 7.13 17.23
N VAL A 344 5.07 6.62 16.49
CA VAL A 344 5.59 7.25 15.26
C VAL A 344 5.26 6.43 14.01
N CYS A 345 5.18 7.12 12.87
CA CYS A 345 5.10 6.51 11.55
C CYS A 345 6.43 6.75 10.82
N LEU A 346 6.97 5.70 10.20
CA LEU A 346 8.11 5.84 9.31
C LEU A 346 7.68 6.51 8.01
N LEU A 347 8.53 7.38 7.49
CA LEU A 347 8.33 8.03 6.22
C LEU A 347 9.58 7.82 5.35
N TYR A 348 9.41 7.81 4.04
CA TYR A 348 10.50 7.85 3.10
C TYR A 348 10.44 9.17 2.34
N THR A 349 11.40 10.05 2.64
CA THR A 349 11.56 11.34 1.96
C THR A 349 12.86 11.33 1.16
N SER A 350 12.79 11.82 -0.07
CA SER A 350 14.00 12.04 -0.86
C SER A 350 14.80 13.20 -0.26
N PRO A 351 16.14 13.16 -0.28
CA PRO A 351 16.95 14.29 0.13
C PRO A 351 16.53 15.54 -0.64
N SER A 352 16.08 16.56 0.06
CA SER A 352 15.78 17.85 -0.56
C SER A 352 17.07 18.48 -1.11
N PRO A 353 17.04 19.16 -2.27
CA PRO A 353 18.16 20.00 -2.69
C PRO A 353 18.59 21.02 -1.64
N ARG A 354 17.66 21.39 -0.73
CA ARG A 354 17.94 22.30 0.42
C ARG A 354 18.74 21.63 1.54
N ASP A 355 18.69 20.28 1.64
CA ASP A 355 19.42 19.53 2.66
C ASP A 355 20.92 19.37 2.31
N LYS A 356 21.33 19.78 1.11
CA LYS A 356 22.73 19.77 0.66
C LYS A 356 23.50 21.06 0.98
N THR A 357 22.85 21.99 1.65
CA THR A 357 23.45 23.28 2.05
C THR A 357 23.57 23.36 3.58
N VAL A 358 24.36 22.47 4.16
CA VAL A 358 24.96 22.66 5.50
C VAL A 358 26.43 22.28 5.40
#